data_8d00e60241604433fb8b09cbfdf7ed24
#
_entry.id   8d00e60241604433fb8b09cbfdf7ed24
#
_cell.length_a   1.000
_cell.length_b   1.000
_cell.length_c   1.000
_cell.angle_alpha   90.00
_cell.angle_beta   90.00
_cell.angle_gamma   90.00
#
_symmetry.space_group_name_H-M   'P 1'
#
loop_
_entity.id
_entity.type
_entity.pdbx_description
1 polymer ?
#
loop_
_entity_poly.entity_id
_entity_poly.type
_entity_poly.pdbx_seq_one_letter_code
_entity_poly.pdbx_strand_id
1 'polypeptide(L)'
;MERELLIAQMIREVSAQGKKNIENSKELTGSLVDLYMKNNYRDVTIVACGSSYNGANCGRTFMEKVLKCKVRVLSPENFEFYDNLIYDDEMLCVVSFSGASTNSISALERIKSQGRCAVGITGYPESDFKYIADLCIEYGLNGENEPYETKGVTLLALYFMLFGLEAGLQRGTITEEEYKNYKKEMLCCMDAHDDVMNRTTDFVKKHKIPLIGMQTAVFVGSGAALALSLEAKLKFGELLKINTDACELEEYIHGPVIKLQPGHVVFYLDSSRKTRERTVQIYNASKEITPFSFLLTPDRSVTGDNVFHLPIEVSDALIPLYALVFYQQAVHDLTYMRHCFSEHELYRKFTEMVPSKSTKYNKTYVEMLKTTKD
;
A
#
# COMPACT_ATOMS: atom_id res chain seq x y z
N MET A 1 23.45 -2.24 8.98
CA MET A 1 23.99 -3.07 7.87
C MET A 1 23.08 -4.25 7.57
N GLU A 2 22.70 -5.08 8.54
CA GLU A 2 21.85 -6.26 8.29
C GLU A 2 20.40 -5.90 7.90
N ARG A 3 19.74 -4.99 8.61
CA ARG A 3 18.39 -4.47 8.28
C ARG A 3 18.32 -3.76 6.93
N GLU A 4 19.35 -3.03 6.56
CA GLU A 4 19.49 -2.40 5.25
C GLU A 4 19.43 -3.40 4.10
N LEU A 5 20.17 -4.49 4.24
CA LEU A 5 20.20 -5.56 3.25
C LEU A 5 18.84 -6.26 3.13
N LEU A 6 18.12 -6.42 4.24
CA LEU A 6 16.79 -7.04 4.27
C LEU A 6 15.73 -6.20 3.55
N ILE A 7 15.63 -4.89 3.83
CA ILE A 7 14.67 -4.01 3.11
C ILE A 7 14.95 -4.01 1.62
N ALA A 8 16.22 -3.86 1.22
CA ALA A 8 16.60 -3.90 -0.18
C ALA A 8 16.28 -5.26 -0.85
N GLN A 9 16.42 -6.36 -0.12
CA GLN A 9 16.04 -7.68 -0.59
C GLN A 9 14.53 -7.79 -0.78
N MET A 10 13.73 -7.35 0.20
CA MET A 10 12.27 -7.37 0.12
C MET A 10 11.75 -6.57 -1.08
N ILE A 11 12.32 -5.41 -1.37
CA ILE A 11 11.98 -4.62 -2.55
C ILE A 11 12.23 -5.43 -3.84
N ARG A 12 13.37 -6.10 -3.96
CA ARG A 12 13.74 -6.88 -5.15
C ARG A 12 12.88 -8.13 -5.37
N GLU A 13 12.35 -8.71 -4.30
CA GLU A 13 11.53 -9.91 -4.38
C GLU A 13 10.11 -9.66 -4.90
N VAL A 14 9.62 -8.39 -4.90
CA VAL A 14 8.25 -8.03 -5.28
C VAL A 14 7.91 -8.50 -6.69
N SER A 15 8.76 -8.22 -7.67
CA SER A 15 8.51 -8.55 -9.08
C SER A 15 8.36 -10.07 -9.29
N ALA A 16 9.31 -10.86 -8.78
CA ALA A 16 9.28 -12.31 -8.94
C ALA A 16 8.08 -12.94 -8.22
N GLN A 17 7.83 -12.53 -6.96
CA GLN A 17 6.68 -13.05 -6.20
C GLN A 17 5.36 -12.60 -6.80
N GLY A 18 5.26 -11.36 -7.26
CA GLY A 18 4.07 -10.83 -7.93
C GLY A 18 3.71 -11.60 -9.21
N LYS A 19 4.70 -11.91 -10.07
CA LYS A 19 4.49 -12.75 -11.26
C LYS A 19 3.94 -14.12 -10.88
N LYS A 20 4.55 -14.79 -9.89
CA LYS A 20 4.06 -16.07 -9.38
C LYS A 20 2.61 -15.97 -8.88
N ASN A 21 2.26 -14.92 -8.15
CA ASN A 21 0.90 -14.70 -7.65
C ASN A 21 -0.09 -14.47 -8.81
N ILE A 22 0.29 -13.72 -9.85
CA ILE A 22 -0.54 -13.49 -11.04
C ILE A 22 -0.78 -14.81 -11.79
N GLU A 23 0.24 -15.63 -11.96
CA GLU A 23 0.14 -16.94 -12.62
C GLU A 23 -0.81 -17.87 -11.86
N ASN A 24 -0.70 -17.90 -10.53
CA ASN A 24 -1.49 -18.77 -9.64
C ASN A 24 -2.71 -18.07 -9.04
N SER A 25 -3.23 -16.99 -9.65
CA SER A 25 -4.29 -16.13 -9.10
C SER A 25 -5.53 -16.89 -8.66
N LYS A 26 -5.97 -17.90 -9.44
CA LYS A 26 -7.15 -18.72 -9.15
C LYS A 26 -7.01 -19.53 -7.85
N GLU A 27 -5.84 -20.10 -7.62
CA GLU A 27 -5.55 -20.84 -6.39
C GLU A 27 -5.41 -19.89 -5.20
N LEU A 28 -4.63 -18.82 -5.39
CA LEU A 28 -4.34 -17.83 -4.35
C LEU A 28 -5.60 -17.15 -3.82
N THR A 29 -6.55 -16.79 -4.69
CA THR A 29 -7.75 -16.05 -4.30
C THR A 29 -9.00 -16.93 -4.17
N GLY A 30 -8.91 -18.21 -4.52
CA GLY A 30 -10.06 -19.11 -4.70
C GLY A 30 -11.00 -19.15 -3.49
N SER A 31 -10.46 -19.31 -2.29
CA SER A 31 -11.28 -19.38 -1.07
C SER A 31 -12.08 -18.09 -0.81
N LEU A 32 -11.51 -16.93 -1.12
CA LEU A 32 -12.21 -15.64 -0.98
C LEU A 32 -13.24 -15.45 -2.09
N VAL A 33 -12.91 -15.86 -3.32
CA VAL A 33 -13.84 -15.84 -4.47
C VAL A 33 -15.04 -16.75 -4.20
N ASP A 34 -14.80 -17.96 -3.75
CA ASP A 34 -15.87 -18.94 -3.41
C ASP A 34 -16.81 -18.38 -2.33
N LEU A 35 -16.24 -17.77 -1.28
CA LEU A 35 -17.02 -17.14 -0.23
C LEU A 35 -17.87 -15.97 -0.77
N TYR A 36 -17.27 -15.12 -1.61
CA TYR A 36 -17.93 -13.97 -2.22
C TYR A 36 -19.09 -14.39 -3.12
N MET A 37 -18.86 -15.39 -3.95
CA MET A 37 -19.87 -15.91 -4.89
C MET A 37 -20.98 -16.69 -4.19
N LYS A 38 -20.63 -17.58 -3.24
CA LYS A 38 -21.60 -18.40 -2.51
C LYS A 38 -22.63 -17.56 -1.75
N ASN A 39 -22.18 -16.46 -1.12
CA ASN A 39 -23.09 -15.60 -0.37
C ASN A 39 -23.67 -14.46 -1.21
N ASN A 40 -23.33 -14.39 -2.50
CA ASN A 40 -23.77 -13.34 -3.42
C ASN A 40 -23.56 -11.93 -2.85
N TYR A 41 -22.42 -11.70 -2.21
CA TYR A 41 -22.09 -10.40 -1.63
C TYR A 41 -22.08 -9.32 -2.72
N ARG A 42 -22.71 -8.17 -2.41
CA ARG A 42 -22.75 -7.01 -3.31
C ARG A 42 -21.53 -6.14 -3.16
N ASP A 43 -21.22 -5.76 -1.92
CA ASP A 43 -20.17 -4.80 -1.59
C ASP A 43 -19.09 -5.45 -0.72
N VAL A 44 -17.94 -4.79 -0.58
CA VAL A 44 -16.79 -5.27 0.20
C VAL A 44 -16.34 -4.19 1.18
N THR A 45 -16.22 -4.54 2.45
CA THR A 45 -15.57 -3.69 3.45
C THR A 45 -14.31 -4.39 3.96
N ILE A 46 -13.20 -3.66 3.90
CA ILE A 46 -11.88 -4.09 4.37
C ILE A 46 -11.52 -3.26 5.60
N VAL A 47 -11.20 -3.93 6.70
CA VAL A 47 -10.76 -3.27 7.94
C VAL A 47 -9.26 -3.48 8.08
N ALA A 48 -8.48 -2.40 8.12
CA ALA A 48 -7.02 -2.46 8.15
C ALA A 48 -6.41 -1.21 8.80
N CYS A 49 -5.13 -1.29 9.19
CA CYS A 49 -4.38 -0.18 9.79
C CYS A 49 -2.97 -0.07 9.19
N GLY A 50 -2.40 1.14 9.16
CA GLY A 50 -1.03 1.39 8.68
C GLY A 50 -0.81 0.99 7.22
N SER A 51 0.30 0.31 6.93
CA SER A 51 0.64 -0.15 5.59
C SER A 51 -0.39 -1.14 5.02
N SER A 52 -1.01 -1.97 5.85
CA SER A 52 -2.11 -2.85 5.43
C SER A 52 -3.35 -2.05 4.96
N TYR A 53 -3.67 -0.91 5.62
CA TYR A 53 -4.72 0.01 5.17
C TYR A 53 -4.36 0.64 3.81
N ASN A 54 -3.12 1.10 3.66
CA ASN A 54 -2.64 1.71 2.43
C ASN A 54 -2.59 0.69 1.27
N GLY A 55 -2.12 -0.53 1.52
CA GLY A 55 -2.11 -1.62 0.54
C GLY A 55 -3.52 -2.02 0.06
N ALA A 56 -4.49 -2.11 0.99
CA ALA A 56 -5.89 -2.35 0.64
C ALA A 56 -6.47 -1.21 -0.22
N ASN A 57 -6.18 0.05 0.12
CA ASN A 57 -6.58 1.21 -0.69
C ASN A 57 -5.91 1.22 -2.07
N CYS A 58 -4.67 0.75 -2.20
CA CYS A 58 -4.01 0.57 -3.49
C CYS A 58 -4.76 -0.41 -4.41
N GLY A 59 -5.36 -1.47 -3.85
CA GLY A 59 -6.18 -2.44 -4.60
C GLY A 59 -7.61 -2.00 -4.83
N ARG A 60 -8.13 -1.08 -4.01
CA ARG A 60 -9.55 -0.70 -3.96
C ARG A 60 -10.13 -0.24 -5.29
N THR A 61 -9.50 0.72 -5.95
CA THR A 61 -10.01 1.31 -7.19
C THR A 61 -10.10 0.29 -8.33
N PHE A 62 -9.19 -0.69 -8.36
CA PHE A 62 -9.25 -1.78 -9.31
C PHE A 62 -10.41 -2.74 -9.01
N MET A 63 -10.60 -3.13 -7.75
CA MET A 63 -11.75 -3.95 -7.34
C MET A 63 -13.07 -3.29 -7.71
N GLU A 64 -13.28 -2.02 -7.38
CA GLU A 64 -14.49 -1.26 -7.74
C GLU A 64 -14.75 -1.27 -9.25
N LYS A 65 -13.68 -1.13 -10.04
CA LYS A 65 -13.74 -1.12 -11.49
C LYS A 65 -14.19 -2.46 -12.07
N VAL A 66 -13.65 -3.58 -11.58
CA VAL A 66 -13.90 -4.91 -12.15
C VAL A 66 -15.10 -5.63 -11.53
N LEU A 67 -15.37 -5.43 -10.24
CA LEU A 67 -16.54 -6.01 -9.56
C LEU A 67 -17.82 -5.21 -9.75
N LYS A 68 -17.72 -3.94 -10.15
CA LYS A 68 -18.87 -3.00 -10.26
C LYS A 68 -19.62 -2.85 -8.93
N CYS A 69 -18.90 -2.84 -7.83
CA CYS A 69 -19.42 -2.73 -6.46
C CYS A 69 -18.72 -1.62 -5.68
N LYS A 70 -19.21 -1.30 -4.48
CA LYS A 70 -18.52 -0.41 -3.54
C LYS A 70 -17.49 -1.20 -2.75
N VAL A 71 -16.30 -0.63 -2.62
CA VAL A 71 -15.24 -1.16 -1.76
C VAL A 71 -14.85 -0.08 -0.75
N ARG A 72 -15.10 -0.35 0.52
CA ARG A 72 -14.68 0.54 1.62
C ARG A 72 -13.43 -0.02 2.29
N VAL A 73 -12.53 0.88 2.67
CA VAL A 73 -11.41 0.53 3.53
C VAL A 73 -11.51 1.39 4.79
N LEU A 74 -11.65 0.76 5.94
CA LEU A 74 -11.87 1.43 7.23
C LEU A 74 -10.72 1.11 8.18
N SER A 75 -10.38 2.07 9.04
CA SER A 75 -9.55 1.77 10.20
C SER A 75 -10.35 0.98 11.24
N PRO A 76 -9.70 0.12 12.06
CA PRO A 76 -10.42 -0.69 13.05
C PRO A 76 -11.25 0.14 14.03
N GLU A 77 -10.74 1.26 14.52
CA GLU A 77 -11.47 2.17 15.41
C GLU A 77 -12.73 2.75 14.74
N ASN A 78 -12.61 3.20 13.47
CA ASN A 78 -13.77 3.71 12.75
C ASN A 78 -14.81 2.60 12.54
N PHE A 79 -14.36 1.40 12.14
CA PHE A 79 -15.23 0.24 12.00
C PHE A 79 -15.93 -0.14 13.30
N GLU A 80 -15.23 -0.05 14.42
CA GLU A 80 -15.77 -0.48 15.72
C GLU A 80 -16.77 0.54 16.31
N PHE A 81 -16.50 1.84 16.18
CA PHE A 81 -17.21 2.85 16.95
C PHE A 81 -18.00 3.86 16.12
N TYR A 82 -17.68 4.04 14.83
CA TYR A 82 -18.25 5.13 14.04
C TYR A 82 -18.90 4.67 12.73
N ASP A 83 -18.15 3.98 11.85
CA ASP A 83 -18.61 3.54 10.53
C ASP A 83 -19.13 2.08 10.58
N ASN A 84 -20.01 1.79 11.52
CA ASN A 84 -20.43 0.44 11.86
C ASN A 84 -21.74 0.00 11.21
N LEU A 85 -22.28 0.79 10.27
CA LEU A 85 -23.41 0.37 9.45
C LEU A 85 -22.93 -0.63 8.40
N ILE A 86 -23.31 -1.89 8.58
CA ILE A 86 -22.93 -3.02 7.74
C ILE A 86 -24.19 -3.70 7.25
N TYR A 87 -24.25 -3.97 5.96
CA TYR A 87 -25.38 -4.65 5.32
C TYR A 87 -25.11 -6.15 5.23
N ASP A 88 -26.20 -6.96 5.20
CA ASP A 88 -26.08 -8.43 5.15
C ASP A 88 -25.40 -8.95 3.87
N ASP A 89 -25.56 -8.21 2.77
CA ASP A 89 -24.96 -8.48 1.47
C ASP A 89 -23.55 -7.87 1.29
N GLU A 90 -22.87 -7.50 2.39
CA GLU A 90 -21.53 -6.93 2.41
C GLU A 90 -20.52 -7.94 2.95
N MET A 91 -19.46 -8.21 2.17
CA MET A 91 -18.35 -9.05 2.61
C MET A 91 -17.40 -8.27 3.51
N LEU A 92 -17.05 -8.83 4.67
CA LEU A 92 -16.17 -8.22 5.65
C LEU A 92 -14.83 -8.94 5.68
N CYS A 93 -13.74 -8.21 5.43
CA CYS A 93 -12.37 -8.70 5.53
C CYS A 93 -11.59 -7.84 6.53
N VAL A 94 -10.82 -8.48 7.40
CA VAL A 94 -9.87 -7.80 8.30
C VAL A 94 -8.47 -8.15 7.84
N VAL A 95 -7.64 -7.13 7.63
CA VAL A 95 -6.26 -7.30 7.19
C VAL A 95 -5.29 -6.90 8.29
N SER A 96 -4.33 -7.75 8.54
CA SER A 96 -3.16 -7.45 9.37
C SER A 96 -1.96 -8.19 8.82
N PHE A 97 -0.93 -7.46 8.40
CA PHE A 97 0.33 -8.05 7.93
C PHE A 97 0.81 -9.15 8.89
N SER A 98 0.95 -8.85 10.16
CA SER A 98 1.40 -9.83 11.16
C SER A 98 0.31 -10.77 11.68
N GLY A 99 -0.98 -10.51 11.40
CA GLY A 99 -2.09 -11.27 11.98
C GLY A 99 -2.20 -11.24 13.51
N ALA A 100 -1.48 -10.33 14.17
CA ALA A 100 -1.45 -10.23 15.64
C ALA A 100 -1.74 -8.82 16.17
N SER A 101 -2.19 -7.88 15.32
CA SER A 101 -2.50 -6.52 15.76
C SER A 101 -3.75 -6.52 16.65
N THR A 102 -3.67 -5.89 17.84
CA THR A 102 -4.75 -5.87 18.85
C THR A 102 -6.08 -5.39 18.29
N ASN A 103 -6.06 -4.28 17.57
CA ASN A 103 -7.24 -3.68 16.95
C ASN A 103 -7.83 -4.54 15.81
N SER A 104 -7.00 -5.23 15.03
CA SER A 104 -7.49 -6.15 13.98
C SER A 104 -8.14 -7.40 14.57
N ILE A 105 -7.63 -7.90 15.69
CA ILE A 105 -8.24 -9.01 16.43
C ILE A 105 -9.59 -8.57 17.00
N SER A 106 -9.68 -7.39 17.62
CA SER A 106 -10.96 -6.83 18.11
C SER A 106 -12.00 -6.72 16.98
N ALA A 107 -11.58 -6.28 15.78
CA ALA A 107 -12.48 -6.21 14.63
C ALA A 107 -13.00 -7.59 14.19
N LEU A 108 -12.15 -8.64 14.17
CA LEU A 108 -12.59 -10.01 13.89
C LEU A 108 -13.56 -10.53 14.97
N GLU A 109 -13.26 -10.30 16.24
CA GLU A 109 -14.13 -10.68 17.36
C GLU A 109 -15.51 -10.03 17.25
N ARG A 110 -15.54 -8.73 16.89
CA ARG A 110 -16.77 -8.01 16.66
C ARG A 110 -17.60 -8.59 15.51
N ILE A 111 -16.97 -8.87 14.35
CA ILE A 111 -17.65 -9.48 13.20
C ILE A 111 -18.31 -10.80 13.62
N LYS A 112 -17.57 -11.66 14.34
CA LYS A 112 -18.09 -12.93 14.85
C LYS A 112 -19.23 -12.76 15.86
N SER A 113 -19.12 -11.79 16.74
CA SER A 113 -20.20 -11.53 17.75
C SER A 113 -21.52 -11.10 17.11
N GLN A 114 -21.47 -10.60 15.87
CA GLN A 114 -22.63 -10.26 15.05
C GLN A 114 -23.17 -11.44 14.22
N GLY A 115 -22.61 -12.64 14.40
CA GLY A 115 -22.98 -13.83 13.63
C GLY A 115 -22.56 -13.81 12.17
N ARG A 116 -21.59 -12.94 11.80
CA ARG A 116 -21.06 -12.78 10.44
C ARG A 116 -19.80 -13.59 10.24
N CYS A 117 -19.55 -13.99 9.00
CA CYS A 117 -18.31 -14.66 8.62
C CYS A 117 -17.12 -13.70 8.77
N ALA A 118 -16.20 -14.01 9.66
CA ALA A 118 -14.99 -13.23 9.91
C ALA A 118 -13.85 -13.72 9.01
N VAL A 119 -13.49 -12.92 7.99
CA VAL A 119 -12.37 -13.21 7.09
C VAL A 119 -11.13 -12.47 7.57
N GLY A 120 -10.08 -13.21 7.91
CA GLY A 120 -8.76 -12.68 8.25
C GLY A 120 -7.78 -12.86 7.11
N ILE A 121 -7.15 -11.77 6.64
CA ILE A 121 -6.15 -11.77 5.58
C ILE A 121 -4.81 -11.32 6.19
N THR A 122 -3.77 -12.15 6.05
CA THR A 122 -2.48 -11.93 6.73
C THR A 122 -1.32 -12.46 5.89
N GLY A 123 -0.11 -11.96 6.14
CA GLY A 123 1.13 -12.55 5.61
C GLY A 123 1.60 -13.78 6.39
N TYR A 124 1.00 -14.03 7.58
CA TYR A 124 1.42 -15.09 8.50
C TYR A 124 0.22 -15.89 8.99
N PRO A 125 -0.19 -16.93 8.28
CA PRO A 125 -1.39 -17.71 8.59
C PRO A 125 -1.34 -18.43 9.95
N GLU A 126 -0.16 -18.68 10.52
CA GLU A 126 0.01 -19.27 11.85
C GLU A 126 -0.14 -18.27 13.01
N SER A 127 -0.49 -17.00 12.70
CA SER A 127 -0.72 -15.93 13.67
C SER A 127 -2.03 -16.11 14.46
N ASP A 128 -2.34 -15.13 15.31
CA ASP A 128 -3.60 -15.07 16.08
C ASP A 128 -4.85 -15.18 15.20
N PHE A 129 -4.80 -14.74 13.94
CA PHE A 129 -5.91 -14.83 12.99
C PHE A 129 -6.39 -16.27 12.78
N LYS A 130 -5.48 -17.27 12.84
CA LYS A 130 -5.81 -18.68 12.73
C LYS A 130 -6.85 -19.15 13.75
N TYR A 131 -6.85 -18.54 14.95
CA TYR A 131 -7.68 -18.98 16.06
C TYR A 131 -9.02 -18.27 16.14
N ILE A 132 -9.17 -17.15 15.40
CA ILE A 132 -10.38 -16.33 15.49
C ILE A 132 -11.13 -16.19 14.17
N ALA A 133 -10.44 -16.10 13.04
CA ALA A 133 -11.09 -15.99 11.73
C ALA A 133 -11.82 -17.29 11.37
N ASP A 134 -12.98 -17.18 10.74
CA ASP A 134 -13.68 -18.31 10.15
C ASP A 134 -13.02 -18.74 8.84
N LEU A 135 -12.39 -17.78 8.16
CA LEU A 135 -11.52 -18.01 7.00
C LEU A 135 -10.25 -17.18 7.18
N CYS A 136 -9.12 -17.86 7.35
CA CYS A 136 -7.79 -17.23 7.46
C CYS A 136 -7.02 -17.44 6.16
N ILE A 137 -6.59 -16.33 5.52
CA ILE A 137 -5.99 -16.33 4.19
C ILE A 137 -4.59 -15.73 4.25
N GLU A 138 -3.64 -16.42 3.64
CA GLU A 138 -2.33 -15.87 3.29
C GLU A 138 -2.41 -15.22 1.90
N TYR A 139 -1.98 -13.94 1.76
CA TYR A 139 -2.19 -13.14 0.55
C TYR A 139 -1.05 -13.22 -0.49
N GLY A 140 -0.26 -14.27 -0.45
CA GLY A 140 0.84 -14.52 -1.40
C GLY A 140 2.13 -13.79 -1.06
N LEU A 141 2.36 -13.47 0.22
CA LEU A 141 3.56 -12.78 0.71
C LEU A 141 4.82 -13.64 0.62
N ASN A 142 4.70 -14.94 0.92
CA ASN A 142 5.83 -15.86 0.98
C ASN A 142 6.99 -15.37 1.88
N GLY A 143 6.63 -14.88 3.07
CA GLY A 143 7.56 -14.42 4.10
C GLY A 143 8.14 -13.01 3.87
N GLU A 144 8.16 -12.22 4.92
CA GLU A 144 8.85 -10.93 4.99
C GLU A 144 9.28 -10.74 6.45
N ASN A 145 10.59 -10.77 6.72
CA ASN A 145 11.14 -10.75 8.07
C ASN A 145 11.59 -9.35 8.51
N GLU A 146 10.94 -8.29 7.99
CA GLU A 146 11.26 -6.91 8.31
C GLU A 146 10.18 -6.25 9.17
N PRO A 147 10.57 -5.41 10.16
CA PRO A 147 9.62 -4.67 10.96
C PRO A 147 8.86 -3.59 10.18
N TYR A 148 9.42 -3.13 9.06
CA TYR A 148 8.83 -2.12 8.17
C TYR A 148 8.25 -2.82 6.95
N GLU A 149 6.94 -3.10 6.97
CA GLU A 149 6.24 -3.74 5.86
C GLU A 149 6.57 -3.05 4.52
N THR A 150 7.14 -3.79 3.58
CA THR A 150 7.68 -3.29 2.31
C THR A 150 7.12 -4.07 1.12
N LYS A 151 7.53 -5.32 0.95
CA LYS A 151 7.01 -6.25 -0.07
C LYS A 151 5.52 -6.49 0.12
N GLY A 152 5.09 -6.64 1.38
CA GLY A 152 3.73 -6.93 1.77
C GLY A 152 2.71 -5.93 1.24
N VAL A 153 3.02 -4.64 1.20
CA VAL A 153 2.08 -3.61 0.72
C VAL A 153 1.72 -3.80 -0.74
N THR A 154 2.74 -4.00 -1.60
CA THR A 154 2.52 -4.20 -3.05
C THR A 154 1.82 -5.52 -3.32
N LEU A 155 2.21 -6.60 -2.62
CA LEU A 155 1.59 -7.91 -2.80
C LEU A 155 0.16 -7.97 -2.23
N LEU A 156 -0.14 -7.23 -1.17
CA LEU A 156 -1.52 -7.09 -0.67
C LEU A 156 -2.41 -6.34 -1.68
N ALA A 157 -1.91 -5.25 -2.26
CA ALA A 157 -2.62 -4.55 -3.33
C ALA A 157 -2.89 -5.48 -4.51
N LEU A 158 -1.87 -6.23 -4.94
CA LEU A 158 -2.01 -7.22 -6.01
C LEU A 158 -3.01 -8.32 -5.64
N TYR A 159 -2.98 -8.83 -4.41
CA TYR A 159 -3.94 -9.84 -3.94
C TYR A 159 -5.39 -9.38 -4.12
N PHE A 160 -5.71 -8.17 -3.67
CA PHE A 160 -7.06 -7.61 -3.83
C PHE A 160 -7.42 -7.35 -5.30
N MET A 161 -6.46 -6.93 -6.12
CA MET A 161 -6.67 -6.79 -7.56
C MET A 161 -6.95 -8.15 -8.21
N LEU A 162 -6.23 -9.20 -7.85
CA LEU A 162 -6.43 -10.56 -8.35
C LEU A 162 -7.76 -11.14 -7.87
N PHE A 163 -8.13 -10.95 -6.60
CA PHE A 163 -9.44 -11.31 -6.09
C PHE A 163 -10.55 -10.63 -6.91
N GLY A 164 -10.46 -9.31 -7.11
CA GLY A 164 -11.43 -8.58 -7.91
C GLY A 164 -11.51 -9.11 -9.35
N LEU A 165 -10.38 -9.44 -9.95
CA LEU A 165 -10.29 -9.93 -11.31
C LEU A 165 -10.94 -11.32 -11.47
N GLU A 166 -10.62 -12.27 -10.59
CA GLU A 166 -11.17 -13.63 -10.62
C GLU A 166 -12.67 -13.64 -10.29
N ALA A 167 -13.10 -12.90 -9.28
CA ALA A 167 -14.50 -12.78 -8.91
C ALA A 167 -15.31 -12.02 -9.99
N GLY A 168 -14.73 -10.99 -10.60
CA GLY A 168 -15.36 -10.22 -11.68
C GLY A 168 -15.60 -11.07 -12.93
N LEU A 169 -14.64 -11.91 -13.30
CA LEU A 169 -14.82 -12.87 -14.40
C LEU A 169 -15.93 -13.87 -14.06
N GLN A 170 -15.89 -14.48 -12.87
CA GLN A 170 -16.86 -15.49 -12.46
C GLN A 170 -18.28 -14.91 -12.33
N ARG A 171 -18.42 -13.65 -11.90
CA ARG A 171 -19.70 -12.93 -11.83
C ARG A 171 -20.17 -12.42 -13.18
N GLY A 172 -19.32 -12.37 -14.19
CA GLY A 172 -19.62 -11.83 -15.51
C GLY A 172 -19.67 -10.29 -15.57
N THR A 173 -19.03 -9.60 -14.62
CA THR A 173 -18.89 -8.14 -14.62
C THR A 173 -17.78 -7.65 -15.54
N ILE A 174 -16.88 -8.54 -15.92
CA ILE A 174 -15.85 -8.35 -16.95
C ILE A 174 -15.88 -9.53 -17.93
N THR A 175 -15.41 -9.29 -19.15
CA THR A 175 -15.29 -10.31 -20.19
C THR A 175 -13.98 -11.11 -20.05
N GLU A 176 -13.90 -12.26 -20.71
CA GLU A 176 -12.66 -13.05 -20.84
C GLU A 176 -11.51 -12.24 -21.48
N GLU A 177 -11.83 -11.36 -22.43
CA GLU A 177 -10.84 -10.51 -23.07
C GLU A 177 -10.28 -9.46 -22.11
N GLU A 178 -11.15 -8.77 -21.36
CA GLU A 178 -10.73 -7.82 -20.30
C GLU A 178 -9.89 -8.52 -19.24
N TYR A 179 -10.29 -9.73 -18.80
CA TYR A 179 -9.53 -10.54 -17.86
C TYR A 179 -8.10 -10.80 -18.35
N LYS A 180 -7.96 -11.28 -19.59
CA LYS A 180 -6.64 -11.56 -20.19
C LYS A 180 -5.80 -10.29 -20.34
N ASN A 181 -6.43 -9.19 -20.73
CA ASN A 181 -5.75 -7.90 -20.87
C ASN A 181 -5.25 -7.39 -19.51
N TYR A 182 -6.05 -7.44 -18.47
CA TYR A 182 -5.61 -7.04 -17.13
C TYR A 182 -4.47 -7.92 -16.59
N LYS A 183 -4.53 -9.23 -16.77
CA LYS A 183 -3.40 -10.11 -16.38
C LYS A 183 -2.11 -9.73 -17.11
N LYS A 184 -2.20 -9.44 -18.41
CA LYS A 184 -1.05 -8.97 -19.19
C LYS A 184 -0.53 -7.62 -18.67
N GLU A 185 -1.41 -6.65 -18.39
CA GLU A 185 -1.00 -5.36 -17.81
C GLU A 185 -0.35 -5.54 -16.44
N MET A 186 -0.86 -6.41 -15.58
CA MET A 186 -0.26 -6.72 -14.27
C MET A 186 1.15 -7.32 -14.41
N LEU A 187 1.37 -8.24 -15.37
CA LEU A 187 2.70 -8.77 -15.66
C LEU A 187 3.66 -7.68 -16.16
N CYS A 188 3.18 -6.78 -17.04
CA CYS A 188 3.96 -5.61 -17.46
C CYS A 188 4.31 -4.68 -16.28
N CYS A 189 3.40 -4.54 -15.30
CA CYS A 189 3.69 -3.79 -14.08
C CYS A 189 4.81 -4.42 -13.25
N MET A 190 4.85 -5.75 -13.15
CA MET A 190 5.93 -6.46 -12.44
C MET A 190 7.29 -6.30 -13.16
N ASP A 191 7.31 -6.30 -14.48
CA ASP A 191 8.54 -6.00 -15.24
C ASP A 191 8.96 -4.54 -15.05
N ALA A 192 8.02 -3.61 -15.08
CA ALA A 192 8.25 -2.18 -14.87
C ALA A 192 8.74 -1.85 -13.44
N HIS A 193 8.34 -2.63 -12.45
CA HIS A 193 8.77 -2.50 -11.06
C HIS A 193 10.30 -2.51 -10.94
N ASP A 194 10.97 -3.48 -11.55
CA ASP A 194 12.43 -3.61 -11.48
C ASP A 194 13.14 -2.44 -12.18
N ASP A 195 12.61 -1.95 -13.30
CA ASP A 195 13.14 -0.76 -13.99
C ASP A 195 12.99 0.49 -13.14
N VAL A 196 11.81 0.72 -12.54
CA VAL A 196 11.57 1.86 -11.63
C VAL A 196 12.51 1.79 -10.42
N MET A 197 12.65 0.62 -9.78
CA MET A 197 13.55 0.42 -8.64
C MET A 197 14.98 0.85 -8.98
N ASN A 198 15.53 0.33 -10.06
CA ASN A 198 16.93 0.59 -10.45
C ASN A 198 17.17 2.07 -10.77
N ARG A 199 16.27 2.69 -11.53
CA ARG A 199 16.39 4.12 -11.90
C ARG A 199 16.14 5.08 -10.75
N THR A 200 15.39 4.63 -9.73
CA THR A 200 15.16 5.44 -8.51
C THR A 200 16.45 5.71 -7.77
N THR A 201 17.34 4.72 -7.64
CA THR A 201 18.65 4.92 -7.00
C THR A 201 19.46 6.00 -7.69
N ASP A 202 19.48 6.05 -9.03
CA ASP A 202 20.20 7.10 -9.76
C ASP A 202 19.51 8.47 -9.64
N PHE A 203 18.19 8.50 -9.62
CA PHE A 203 17.42 9.71 -9.37
C PHE A 203 17.71 10.29 -7.97
N VAL A 204 17.72 9.44 -6.94
CA VAL A 204 18.07 9.86 -5.57
C VAL A 204 19.50 10.38 -5.49
N LYS A 205 20.47 9.72 -6.15
CA LYS A 205 21.86 10.20 -6.21
C LYS A 205 21.96 11.56 -6.89
N LYS A 206 21.25 11.77 -8.01
CA LYS A 206 21.19 13.05 -8.72
C LYS A 206 20.67 14.18 -7.82
N HIS A 207 19.64 13.92 -7.04
CA HIS A 207 18.97 14.88 -6.19
C HIS A 207 19.35 14.76 -4.69
N LYS A 208 20.49 14.15 -4.39
CA LYS A 208 20.87 13.79 -3.01
C LYS A 208 20.88 14.98 -2.03
N ILE A 209 21.31 16.16 -2.47
CA ILE A 209 21.44 17.33 -1.58
C ILE A 209 20.09 17.75 -1.00
N PRO A 210 19.06 18.09 -1.80
CA PRO A 210 17.76 18.44 -1.26
C PRO A 210 17.08 17.26 -0.55
N LEU A 211 17.24 16.04 -1.03
CA LEU A 211 16.57 14.87 -0.45
C LEU A 211 17.20 14.47 0.90
N ILE A 212 18.51 14.55 1.06
CA ILE A 212 19.15 14.29 2.37
C ILE A 212 18.81 15.42 3.36
N GLY A 213 18.74 16.65 2.92
CA GLY A 213 18.46 17.81 3.78
C GLY A 213 16.99 18.03 4.12
N MET A 214 16.06 17.33 3.47
CA MET A 214 14.63 17.57 3.68
C MET A 214 14.18 17.29 5.12
N GLN A 215 13.35 18.19 5.63
CA GLN A 215 12.67 18.08 6.93
C GLN A 215 11.15 17.95 6.75
N THR A 216 10.64 18.26 5.57
CA THR A 216 9.23 18.18 5.22
C THR A 216 9.09 17.63 3.81
N ALA A 217 8.28 16.59 3.66
CA ALA A 217 7.90 16.01 2.37
C ALA A 217 6.38 15.95 2.23
N VAL A 218 5.87 16.34 1.05
CA VAL A 218 4.45 16.27 0.70
C VAL A 218 4.29 15.36 -0.52
N PHE A 219 3.32 14.48 -0.48
CA PHE A 219 2.99 13.53 -1.55
C PHE A 219 1.61 13.84 -2.09
N VAL A 220 1.50 14.06 -3.39
CA VAL A 220 0.25 14.51 -4.03
C VAL A 220 -0.15 13.56 -5.15
N GLY A 221 -1.38 13.08 -5.11
CA GLY A 221 -1.90 12.17 -6.14
C GLY A 221 -3.41 12.00 -6.07
N SER A 222 -4.02 11.50 -7.14
CA SER A 222 -5.46 11.23 -7.23
C SER A 222 -5.74 9.74 -7.42
N GLY A 223 -6.94 9.28 -7.04
CA GLY A 223 -7.36 7.89 -7.24
C GLY A 223 -6.40 6.89 -6.57
N ALA A 224 -5.89 5.91 -7.33
CA ALA A 224 -4.93 4.95 -6.80
C ALA A 224 -3.60 5.60 -6.39
N ALA A 225 -3.21 6.73 -7.00
CA ALA A 225 -2.01 7.47 -6.62
C ALA A 225 -2.13 8.13 -5.24
N LEU A 226 -3.33 8.46 -4.77
CA LEU A 226 -3.52 8.94 -3.40
C LEU A 226 -3.16 7.84 -2.38
N ALA A 227 -3.55 6.59 -2.63
CA ALA A 227 -3.19 5.48 -1.75
C ALA A 227 -1.66 5.27 -1.67
N LEU A 228 -0.97 5.41 -2.82
CA LEU A 228 0.50 5.44 -2.87
C LEU A 228 1.09 6.59 -2.06
N SER A 229 0.50 7.80 -2.18
CA SER A 229 0.93 8.98 -1.43
C SER A 229 0.80 8.79 0.08
N LEU A 230 -0.26 8.10 0.53
CA LEU A 230 -0.45 7.76 1.94
C LEU A 230 0.62 6.77 2.44
N GLU A 231 1.00 5.79 1.63
CA GLU A 231 2.07 4.86 2.00
C GLU A 231 3.45 5.56 1.97
N ALA A 232 3.72 6.39 0.98
CA ALA A 232 4.94 7.20 0.93
C ALA A 232 5.06 8.11 2.17
N LYS A 233 3.98 8.81 2.53
CA LYS A 233 3.89 9.60 3.76
C LYS A 233 4.29 8.77 4.98
N LEU A 234 3.71 7.58 5.12
CA LEU A 234 3.98 6.69 6.25
C LEU A 234 5.47 6.29 6.28
N LYS A 235 6.00 5.78 5.17
CA LYS A 235 7.38 5.25 5.11
C LYS A 235 8.45 6.34 5.27
N PHE A 236 8.27 7.51 4.64
CA PHE A 236 9.19 8.63 4.82
C PHE A 236 9.17 9.15 6.27
N GLY A 237 8.00 9.21 6.90
CA GLY A 237 7.87 9.56 8.32
C GLY A 237 8.55 8.55 9.24
N GLU A 238 8.28 7.25 9.03
CA GLU A 238 8.83 6.15 9.85
C GLU A 238 10.35 6.03 9.74
N LEU A 239 10.88 6.06 8.52
CA LEU A 239 12.29 5.76 8.27
C LEU A 239 13.19 7.00 8.37
N LEU A 240 12.74 8.17 7.87
CA LEU A 240 13.54 9.39 7.89
C LEU A 240 13.27 10.28 9.11
N LYS A 241 12.22 10.02 9.89
CA LYS A 241 11.80 10.80 11.08
C LYS A 241 11.59 12.29 10.76
N ILE A 242 10.96 12.57 9.60
CA ILE A 242 10.64 13.91 9.12
C ILE A 242 9.13 14.18 9.14
N ASN A 243 8.74 15.44 8.98
CA ASN A 243 7.34 15.79 8.78
C ASN A 243 6.87 15.36 7.38
N THR A 244 5.78 14.62 7.32
CA THR A 244 5.22 14.13 6.06
C THR A 244 3.74 14.40 5.95
N ASP A 245 3.27 14.70 4.73
CA ASP A 245 1.86 14.87 4.43
C ASP A 245 1.50 14.20 3.10
N ALA A 246 0.25 13.82 2.95
CA ALA A 246 -0.28 13.29 1.70
C ALA A 246 -1.63 13.91 1.40
N CYS A 247 -1.80 14.41 0.18
CA CYS A 247 -3.00 15.12 -0.23
C CYS A 247 -3.55 14.55 -1.54
N GLU A 248 -4.87 14.56 -1.66
CA GLU A 248 -5.50 14.47 -2.98
C GLU A 248 -5.14 15.73 -3.79
N LEU A 249 -5.10 15.62 -5.11
CA LEU A 249 -4.59 16.64 -6.02
C LEU A 249 -5.31 18.00 -5.88
N GLU A 250 -6.65 18.00 -5.87
CA GLU A 250 -7.42 19.23 -5.70
C GLU A 250 -7.48 19.69 -4.24
N GLU A 251 -7.59 18.77 -3.28
CA GLU A 251 -7.50 19.10 -1.86
C GLU A 251 -6.18 19.80 -1.52
N TYR A 252 -5.09 19.44 -2.22
CA TYR A 252 -3.79 20.08 -2.00
C TYR A 252 -3.85 21.60 -2.22
N ILE A 253 -4.56 22.06 -3.24
CA ILE A 253 -4.67 23.50 -3.55
C ILE A 253 -5.74 24.24 -2.73
N HIS A 254 -6.62 23.50 -2.03
CA HIS A 254 -7.68 24.06 -1.19
C HIS A 254 -7.28 24.27 0.29
N GLY A 255 -5.97 24.50 0.54
CA GLY A 255 -5.46 24.83 1.87
C GLY A 255 -4.03 24.36 2.11
N PRO A 256 -3.72 23.05 1.98
CA PRO A 256 -2.40 22.51 2.27
C PRO A 256 -1.23 23.21 1.57
N VAL A 257 -1.42 23.70 0.34
CA VAL A 257 -0.40 24.43 -0.43
C VAL A 257 0.04 25.74 0.24
N ILE A 258 -0.80 26.35 1.09
CA ILE A 258 -0.47 27.64 1.76
C ILE A 258 0.75 27.49 2.68
N LYS A 259 0.98 26.29 3.24
CA LYS A 259 2.15 26.01 4.08
C LYS A 259 3.44 25.74 3.30
N LEU A 260 3.39 25.71 1.96
CA LEU A 260 4.56 25.40 1.13
C LEU A 260 5.66 26.45 1.32
N GLN A 261 6.89 25.98 1.54
CA GLN A 261 8.08 26.80 1.74
C GLN A 261 9.19 26.38 0.76
N PRO A 262 10.16 27.27 0.45
CA PRO A 262 11.25 26.96 -0.48
C PRO A 262 12.09 25.73 -0.16
N GLY A 263 12.13 25.29 1.10
CA GLY A 263 12.86 24.10 1.54
C GLY A 263 12.03 22.82 1.59
N HIS A 264 10.74 22.87 1.29
CA HIS A 264 9.89 21.70 1.28
C HIS A 264 10.08 20.87 0.01
N VAL A 265 10.05 19.55 0.16
CA VAL A 265 10.07 18.59 -0.95
C VAL A 265 8.63 18.17 -1.27
N VAL A 266 8.25 18.23 -2.54
CA VAL A 266 6.92 17.80 -2.98
C VAL A 266 7.05 16.77 -4.09
N PHE A 267 6.37 15.65 -3.95
CA PHE A 267 6.28 14.63 -4.98
C PHE A 267 4.86 14.59 -5.55
N TYR A 268 4.75 14.76 -6.87
CA TYR A 268 3.52 14.63 -7.63
C TYR A 268 3.53 13.32 -8.39
N LEU A 269 2.44 12.57 -8.33
CA LEU A 269 2.26 11.34 -9.10
C LEU A 269 1.13 11.49 -10.12
N ASP A 270 1.51 11.58 -11.40
CA ASP A 270 0.59 11.51 -12.53
C ASP A 270 0.22 10.05 -12.81
N SER A 271 -0.96 9.65 -12.38
CA SER A 271 -1.47 8.29 -12.53
C SER A 271 -2.46 8.10 -13.66
N SER A 272 -3.01 9.18 -14.22
CA SER A 272 -4.13 9.09 -15.15
C SER A 272 -4.12 10.22 -16.18
N ARG A 273 -4.36 9.86 -17.44
CA ARG A 273 -4.58 10.86 -18.52
C ARG A 273 -5.67 11.86 -18.19
N LYS A 274 -6.67 11.46 -17.39
CA LYS A 274 -7.80 12.33 -17.00
C LYS A 274 -7.37 13.52 -16.12
N THR A 275 -6.35 13.32 -15.28
CA THR A 275 -5.87 14.31 -14.31
C THR A 275 -4.50 14.88 -14.67
N ARG A 276 -3.85 14.38 -15.72
CA ARG A 276 -2.48 14.72 -16.12
C ARG A 276 -2.24 16.22 -16.30
N GLU A 277 -3.06 16.85 -17.12
CA GLU A 277 -2.94 18.30 -17.38
C GLU A 277 -2.96 19.09 -16.07
N ARG A 278 -3.88 18.75 -15.19
CA ARG A 278 -4.02 19.40 -13.89
C ARG A 278 -2.85 19.11 -12.97
N THR A 279 -2.38 17.87 -12.93
CA THR A 279 -1.20 17.47 -12.15
C THR A 279 0.05 18.25 -12.59
N VAL A 280 0.28 18.35 -13.90
CA VAL A 280 1.40 19.08 -14.48
C VAL A 280 1.27 20.59 -14.21
N GLN A 281 0.07 21.16 -14.29
CA GLN A 281 -0.19 22.56 -13.96
C GLN A 281 0.18 22.87 -12.50
N ILE A 282 -0.28 22.06 -11.55
CA ILE A 282 -0.02 22.24 -10.11
C ILE A 282 1.47 22.02 -9.80
N TYR A 283 2.10 20.99 -10.39
CA TYR A 283 3.53 20.76 -10.30
C TYR A 283 4.34 21.98 -10.77
N ASN A 284 4.01 22.56 -11.93
CA ASN A 284 4.70 23.72 -12.45
C ASN A 284 4.52 24.96 -11.56
N ALA A 285 3.30 25.19 -11.05
CA ALA A 285 3.03 26.27 -10.11
C ALA A 285 3.84 26.12 -8.80
N SER A 286 3.96 24.90 -8.29
CA SER A 286 4.73 24.64 -7.06
C SER A 286 6.23 24.92 -7.21
N LYS A 287 6.79 24.80 -8.42
CA LYS A 287 8.19 25.13 -8.69
C LYS A 287 8.53 26.62 -8.50
N GLU A 288 7.54 27.50 -8.59
CA GLU A 288 7.70 28.94 -8.31
C GLU A 288 7.96 29.21 -6.81
N ILE A 289 7.57 28.23 -5.94
CA ILE A 289 7.74 28.35 -4.50
C ILE A 289 8.92 27.50 -4.02
N THR A 290 9.00 26.23 -4.47
CA THR A 290 10.09 25.35 -4.11
C THR A 290 10.71 24.68 -5.34
N PRO A 291 12.04 24.78 -5.54
CA PRO A 291 12.73 24.07 -6.62
C PRO A 291 12.78 22.55 -6.41
N PHE A 292 12.33 22.07 -5.25
CA PHE A 292 12.32 20.66 -4.87
C PHE A 292 10.94 20.01 -5.10
N SER A 293 10.23 20.48 -6.12
CA SER A 293 9.04 19.83 -6.65
C SER A 293 9.45 18.77 -7.67
N PHE A 294 9.03 17.51 -7.45
CA PHE A 294 9.33 16.36 -8.29
C PHE A 294 8.04 15.80 -8.91
N LEU A 295 8.11 15.35 -10.15
CA LEU A 295 6.97 14.76 -10.87
C LEU A 295 7.33 13.36 -11.35
N LEU A 296 6.50 12.38 -10.98
CA LEU A 296 6.50 11.03 -11.56
C LEU A 296 5.40 10.96 -12.62
N THR A 297 5.75 10.71 -13.87
CA THR A 297 4.79 10.68 -14.99
C THR A 297 5.21 9.70 -16.08
N PRO A 298 4.27 9.01 -16.74
CA PRO A 298 4.58 8.26 -17.97
C PRO A 298 4.68 9.19 -19.21
N ASP A 299 4.25 10.45 -19.11
CA ASP A 299 4.25 11.40 -20.24
C ASP A 299 5.66 11.89 -20.57
N ARG A 300 6.16 11.47 -21.73
CA ARG A 300 7.49 11.85 -22.23
C ARG A 300 7.57 13.31 -22.74
N SER A 301 6.44 13.97 -22.94
CA SER A 301 6.42 15.38 -23.37
C SER A 301 6.78 16.34 -22.23
N VAL A 302 6.55 15.94 -20.97
CA VAL A 302 6.95 16.72 -19.79
C VAL A 302 8.42 16.46 -19.51
N THR A 303 9.25 17.48 -19.66
CA THR A 303 10.70 17.37 -19.49
C THR A 303 11.21 18.20 -18.31
N GLY A 304 12.38 17.87 -17.81
CA GLY A 304 13.05 18.60 -16.73
C GLY A 304 13.82 17.69 -15.79
N ASP A 305 14.76 18.28 -15.06
CA ASP A 305 15.64 17.55 -14.15
C ASP A 305 14.90 16.87 -13.00
N ASN A 306 13.77 17.45 -12.58
CA ASN A 306 12.94 16.95 -11.49
C ASN A 306 11.82 16.00 -11.96
N VAL A 307 11.86 15.55 -13.22
CA VAL A 307 10.85 14.62 -13.76
C VAL A 307 11.41 13.22 -13.77
N PHE A 308 10.71 12.30 -13.11
CA PHE A 308 10.96 10.87 -13.18
C PHE A 308 9.95 10.23 -14.13
N HIS A 309 10.43 9.72 -15.25
CA HIS A 309 9.55 9.07 -16.22
C HIS A 309 9.26 7.64 -15.84
N LEU A 310 8.00 7.33 -15.57
CA LEU A 310 7.52 5.97 -15.41
C LEU A 310 7.66 5.21 -16.75
N PRO A 311 8.07 3.92 -16.73
CA PRO A 311 8.43 3.19 -17.96
C PRO A 311 7.25 2.81 -18.84
N ILE A 312 6.07 2.65 -18.24
CA ILE A 312 4.84 2.19 -18.89
C ILE A 312 3.65 3.07 -18.56
N GLU A 313 2.62 3.01 -19.39
CA GLU A 313 1.30 3.57 -19.13
C GLU A 313 0.27 2.46 -19.33
N VAL A 314 -0.38 2.06 -18.24
CA VAL A 314 -1.41 1.03 -18.18
C VAL A 314 -2.68 1.60 -17.52
N SER A 315 -3.66 0.76 -17.20
CA SER A 315 -4.81 1.19 -16.41
C SER A 315 -4.36 1.94 -15.14
N ASP A 316 -4.92 3.13 -14.91
CA ASP A 316 -4.62 4.00 -13.77
C ASP A 316 -4.76 3.30 -12.40
N ALA A 317 -5.68 2.35 -12.30
CA ALA A 317 -5.87 1.55 -11.10
C ALA A 317 -4.73 0.54 -10.82
N LEU A 318 -3.84 0.27 -11.79
CA LEU A 318 -2.70 -0.65 -11.63
C LEU A 318 -1.38 0.06 -11.28
N ILE A 319 -1.36 1.40 -11.23
CA ILE A 319 -0.15 2.17 -10.93
C ILE A 319 0.54 1.77 -9.61
N PRO A 320 -0.18 1.33 -8.55
CA PRO A 320 0.46 0.88 -7.32
C PRO A 320 1.47 -0.26 -7.53
N LEU A 321 1.26 -1.12 -8.51
CA LEU A 321 2.09 -2.30 -8.71
C LEU A 321 3.52 -1.99 -9.16
N TYR A 322 3.76 -0.81 -9.79
CA TYR A 322 5.08 -0.46 -10.32
C TYR A 322 5.58 0.93 -9.95
N ALA A 323 4.72 1.82 -9.40
CA ALA A 323 5.15 3.15 -8.99
C ALA A 323 5.44 3.25 -7.48
N LEU A 324 4.85 2.37 -6.65
CA LEU A 324 5.10 2.37 -5.20
C LEU A 324 6.58 2.13 -4.90
N VAL A 325 7.25 1.32 -5.68
CA VAL A 325 8.68 1.00 -5.51
C VAL A 325 9.59 2.23 -5.63
N PHE A 326 9.19 3.26 -6.36
CA PHE A 326 9.93 4.53 -6.36
C PHE A 326 10.08 5.08 -4.94
N TYR A 327 9.00 5.14 -4.19
CA TYR A 327 9.02 5.66 -2.82
C TYR A 327 9.73 4.71 -1.86
N GLN A 328 9.52 3.41 -2.01
CA GLN A 328 10.18 2.38 -1.19
C GLN A 328 11.71 2.41 -1.38
N GLN A 329 12.17 2.44 -2.62
CA GLN A 329 13.59 2.50 -2.93
C GLN A 329 14.20 3.87 -2.53
N ALA A 330 13.49 4.97 -2.79
CA ALA A 330 13.96 6.30 -2.42
C ALA A 330 14.14 6.43 -0.90
N VAL A 331 13.14 6.00 -0.11
CA VAL A 331 13.24 6.10 1.34
C VAL A 331 14.31 5.16 1.90
N HIS A 332 14.48 3.97 1.32
CA HIS A 332 15.57 3.06 1.67
C HIS A 332 16.95 3.73 1.45
N ASP A 333 17.20 4.25 0.24
CA ASP A 333 18.48 4.86 -0.11
C ASP A 333 18.79 6.09 0.76
N LEU A 334 17.76 6.91 1.03
CA LEU A 334 17.89 8.09 1.90
C LEU A 334 18.14 7.72 3.36
N THR A 335 17.49 6.68 3.86
CA THR A 335 17.71 6.19 5.23
C THR A 335 19.14 5.68 5.39
N TYR A 336 19.66 5.00 4.37
CA TYR A 336 21.06 4.60 4.30
C TYR A 336 22.00 5.80 4.32
N MET A 337 21.78 6.78 3.42
CA MET A 337 22.64 7.98 3.33
C MET A 337 22.59 8.85 4.58
N ARG A 338 21.48 8.86 5.31
CA ARG A 338 21.29 9.62 6.56
C ARG A 338 21.71 8.85 7.82
N HIS A 339 22.03 7.56 7.70
CA HIS A 339 22.33 6.67 8.83
C HIS A 339 21.24 6.69 9.93
N CYS A 340 19.95 6.69 9.54
CA CYS A 340 18.83 6.89 10.47
C CYS A 340 17.89 5.67 10.61
N PHE A 341 18.42 4.44 10.44
CA PHE A 341 17.65 3.21 10.66
C PHE A 341 17.25 2.96 12.13
N SER A 342 17.97 3.54 13.07
CA SER A 342 17.68 3.36 14.49
C SER A 342 16.43 4.12 14.91
N GLU A 343 15.64 3.50 15.78
CA GLU A 343 14.51 4.15 16.43
C GLU A 343 15.00 5.06 17.57
N HIS A 344 14.15 6.01 17.97
CA HIS A 344 14.42 6.82 19.15
C HIS A 344 14.42 5.93 20.39
N GLU A 345 15.37 6.11 21.30
CA GLU A 345 15.54 5.27 22.50
C GLU A 345 14.27 5.19 23.38
N LEU A 346 13.46 6.25 23.43
CA LEU A 346 12.21 6.28 24.17
C LEU A 346 11.05 5.59 23.45
N TYR A 347 11.20 5.19 22.19
CA TYR A 347 10.15 4.48 21.45
C TYR A 347 9.82 3.13 22.10
N ARG A 348 10.81 2.43 22.61
CA ARG A 348 10.60 1.18 23.35
C ARG A 348 9.68 1.39 24.56
N LYS A 349 9.92 2.45 25.35
CA LYS A 349 9.04 2.78 26.49
C LYS A 349 7.60 3.06 26.06
N PHE A 350 7.41 3.76 24.94
CA PHE A 350 6.08 3.99 24.39
C PHE A 350 5.38 2.68 24.03
N THR A 351 6.06 1.76 23.33
CA THR A 351 5.50 0.46 22.92
C THR A 351 5.22 -0.49 24.08
N GLU A 352 5.97 -0.38 25.20
CA GLU A 352 5.69 -1.10 26.44
C GLU A 352 4.41 -0.60 27.12
N MET A 353 4.15 0.72 27.05
CA MET A 353 2.94 1.33 27.63
C MET A 353 1.68 1.12 26.77
N VAL A 354 1.85 1.07 25.43
CA VAL A 354 0.77 0.95 24.46
C VAL A 354 1.07 -0.24 23.53
N PRO A 355 0.84 -1.48 23.98
CA PRO A 355 1.14 -2.66 23.17
C PRO A 355 0.19 -2.77 21.98
N SER A 356 0.75 -2.81 20.77
CA SER A 356 0.02 -2.94 19.51
C SER A 356 -0.18 -4.38 19.06
N LYS A 357 0.45 -5.36 19.75
CA LYS A 357 0.34 -6.79 19.43
C LYS A 357 -0.40 -7.54 20.54
N SER A 358 -1.36 -8.34 20.14
CA SER A 358 -2.12 -9.18 21.06
C SER A 358 -1.32 -10.43 21.44
N THR A 359 -1.41 -10.82 22.69
CA THR A 359 -0.92 -12.11 23.19
C THR A 359 -2.08 -13.04 23.58
N LYS A 360 -3.29 -12.72 23.13
CA LYS A 360 -4.52 -13.39 23.57
C LYS A 360 -4.60 -14.84 23.09
N TYR A 361 -4.21 -15.08 21.85
CA TYR A 361 -4.36 -16.38 21.20
C TYR A 361 -3.04 -17.11 20.97
N ASN A 362 -1.99 -16.42 20.53
CA ASN A 362 -0.68 -17.01 20.25
C ASN A 362 0.46 -16.19 20.84
N LYS A 363 0.67 -16.35 22.15
CA LYS A 363 1.73 -15.63 22.88
C LYS A 363 3.11 -15.94 22.31
N THR A 364 3.40 -17.19 21.97
CA THR A 364 4.72 -17.62 21.46
C THR A 364 5.05 -16.94 20.13
N TYR A 365 4.06 -16.83 19.22
CA TYR A 365 4.23 -16.14 17.96
C TYR A 365 4.57 -14.65 18.16
N VAL A 366 3.88 -13.98 19.09
CA VAL A 366 4.13 -12.56 19.40
C VAL A 366 5.48 -12.35 20.06
N GLU A 367 5.94 -13.28 20.90
CA GLU A 367 7.29 -13.27 21.48
C GLU A 367 8.36 -13.43 20.38
N MET A 368 8.15 -14.31 19.41
CA MET A 368 9.02 -14.46 18.23
C MET A 368 9.11 -13.15 17.42
N LEU A 369 7.97 -12.48 17.17
CA LEU A 369 7.95 -11.18 16.47
C LEU A 369 8.73 -10.07 17.21
N LYS A 370 8.86 -10.16 18.52
CA LYS A 370 9.64 -9.21 19.32
C LYS A 370 11.16 -9.49 19.21
N THR A 371 11.54 -10.75 19.23
CA THR A 371 12.96 -11.17 19.16
C THR A 371 13.59 -10.94 17.78
N THR A 372 12.80 -10.93 16.72
CA THR A 372 13.28 -10.56 15.37
C THR A 372 13.48 -9.06 15.18
N LYS A 373 13.07 -8.24 16.16
CA LYS A 373 13.22 -6.76 16.12
C LYS A 373 14.46 -6.25 16.83
N ASP A 374 15.08 -7.06 17.68
CA ASP A 374 16.35 -6.76 18.38
C ASP A 374 17.54 -7.18 17.50
#